data_d98514f735eb860a7972d4cfb5974bd7
#
_entry.id   d98514f735eb860a7972d4cfb5974bd7
#
_cell.length_a   1.000
_cell.length_b   1.000
_cell.length_c   1.000
_cell.angle_alpha   90.00
_cell.angle_beta   90.00
_cell.angle_gamma   90.00
#
_symmetry.space_group_name_H-M   'P 1'
#
loop_
_entity.id
_entity.type
_entity.pdbx_description
1 polymer ?
#
loop_
_entity_poly.entity_id
_entity_poly.type
_entity_poly.pdbx_seq_one_letter_code
_entity_poly.pdbx_strand_id
1 'polypeptide(L)'
;IDAVAAQWLTTAFMLTMAVVIPTTGFLLQRFTTRGLYITAMGLFVAGTLLAAAAPGFEVLLLARVIQASGTAIMLPLLITTVMELEPAATRGRRMGMISVVISVAPAIGPTISGLILTTFSWRFLFIAVLPIAGAVYWLGTLRMQTVNVPRKAPIDLLSIPLTALGFGGLVYGLSRIGESAENGAASAWAALGVGVAGVALFMWRQTILQRSDRALLDLRTFRT
;
A
#
# COMPACT_ATOMS: atom_id res chain seq x y z
N ILE A 1 -12.06 21.40 3.90
CA ILE A 1 -10.97 20.62 4.52
C ILE A 1 -9.80 21.58 4.60
N ASP A 2 -9.26 21.82 5.81
CA ASP A 2 -8.09 22.66 5.97
C ASP A 2 -6.80 21.91 5.56
N ALA A 3 -5.66 22.63 5.48
CA ALA A 3 -4.39 22.06 5.05
C ALA A 3 -3.91 20.93 5.98
N VAL A 4 -4.17 21.05 7.29
CA VAL A 4 -3.79 20.04 8.28
C VAL A 4 -4.58 18.75 8.08
N ALA A 5 -5.89 18.84 7.83
CA ALA A 5 -6.71 17.68 7.52
C ALA A 5 -6.29 17.01 6.23
N ALA A 6 -5.95 17.76 5.17
CA ALA A 6 -5.46 17.22 3.91
C ALA A 6 -4.14 16.45 4.10
N GLN A 7 -3.24 16.95 4.93
CA GLN A 7 -1.98 16.30 5.27
C GLN A 7 -2.22 15.00 6.02
N TRP A 8 -3.12 14.98 7.00
CA TRP A 8 -3.49 13.76 7.73
C TRP A 8 -4.07 12.68 6.83
N LEU A 9 -4.87 13.04 5.81
CA LEU A 9 -5.38 12.08 4.83
C LEU A 9 -4.25 11.41 4.04
N THR A 10 -3.23 12.17 3.68
CA THR A 10 -2.05 11.65 2.97
C THR A 10 -1.19 10.80 3.90
N THR A 11 -0.94 11.25 5.12
CA THR A 11 -0.17 10.52 6.13
C THR A 11 -0.82 9.19 6.48
N ALA A 12 -2.13 9.16 6.72
CA ALA A 12 -2.87 7.94 7.01
C ALA A 12 -2.82 6.94 5.84
N PHE A 13 -2.91 7.43 4.60
CA PHE A 13 -2.79 6.60 3.41
C PHE A 13 -1.39 5.97 3.32
N MET A 14 -0.34 6.76 3.46
CA MET A 14 1.05 6.29 3.42
C MET A 14 1.35 5.34 4.59
N LEU A 15 0.88 5.65 5.78
CA LEU A 15 1.02 4.81 6.97
C LEU A 15 0.39 3.44 6.77
N THR A 16 -0.84 3.42 6.25
CA THR A 16 -1.53 2.16 5.93
C THR A 16 -0.75 1.35 4.89
N MET A 17 -0.26 1.99 3.83
CA MET A 17 0.58 1.31 2.84
C MET A 17 1.86 0.74 3.46
N ALA A 18 2.56 1.51 4.30
CA ALA A 18 3.79 1.07 4.97
C ALA A 18 3.58 -0.18 5.85
N VAL A 19 2.39 -0.31 6.45
CA VAL A 19 2.02 -1.48 7.26
C VAL A 19 1.61 -2.68 6.39
N VAL A 20 0.83 -2.44 5.33
CA VAL A 20 0.23 -3.51 4.53
C VAL A 20 1.21 -4.09 3.50
N ILE A 21 2.08 -3.27 2.88
CA ILE A 21 3.02 -3.76 1.85
C ILE A 21 3.88 -4.94 2.33
N PRO A 22 4.53 -4.91 3.50
CA PRO A 22 5.32 -6.05 3.98
C PRO A 22 4.49 -7.32 4.22
N THR A 23 3.22 -7.18 4.60
CA THR A 23 2.32 -8.32 4.81
C THR A 23 1.85 -8.93 3.49
N THR A 24 1.91 -8.19 2.38
CA THR A 24 1.44 -8.65 1.06
C THR A 24 2.24 -9.84 0.56
N GLY A 25 3.54 -9.93 0.87
CA GLY A 25 4.36 -11.11 0.52
C GLY A 25 3.79 -12.42 1.06
N PHE A 26 3.28 -12.38 2.30
CA PHE A 26 2.58 -13.52 2.90
C PHE A 26 1.22 -13.79 2.22
N LEU A 27 0.45 -12.74 1.95
CA LEU A 27 -0.85 -12.87 1.28
C LEU A 27 -0.72 -13.53 -0.11
N LEU A 28 0.32 -13.18 -0.86
CA LEU A 28 0.65 -13.75 -2.17
C LEU A 28 0.99 -15.26 -2.10
N GLN A 29 1.58 -15.72 -1.01
CA GLN A 29 1.88 -17.14 -0.82
C GLN A 29 0.64 -17.93 -0.41
N ARG A 30 -0.28 -17.34 0.36
CA ARG A 30 -1.41 -18.05 0.98
C ARG A 30 -2.69 -18.01 0.13
N PHE A 31 -2.91 -16.95 -0.62
CA PHE A 31 -4.13 -16.75 -1.39
C PHE A 31 -3.89 -16.84 -2.88
N THR A 32 -4.94 -17.12 -3.63
CA THR A 32 -4.88 -17.14 -5.08
C THR A 32 -4.69 -15.74 -5.63
N THR A 33 -3.92 -15.60 -6.71
CA THR A 33 -3.72 -14.33 -7.43
C THR A 33 -5.04 -13.63 -7.76
N ARG A 34 -6.04 -14.39 -8.23
CA ARG A 34 -7.37 -13.89 -8.52
C ARG A 34 -8.11 -13.42 -7.27
N GLY A 35 -8.07 -14.19 -6.19
CA GLY A 35 -8.70 -13.82 -4.92
C GLY A 35 -8.12 -12.54 -4.35
N LEU A 36 -6.79 -12.39 -4.35
CA LEU A 36 -6.12 -11.18 -3.91
C LEU A 36 -6.46 -9.97 -4.77
N TYR A 37 -6.53 -10.15 -6.09
CA TYR A 37 -6.95 -9.08 -7.00
C TYR A 37 -8.36 -8.58 -6.67
N ILE A 38 -9.31 -9.50 -6.55
CA ILE A 38 -10.70 -9.16 -6.24
C ILE A 38 -10.80 -8.43 -4.90
N THR A 39 -10.11 -8.93 -3.87
CA THR A 39 -10.10 -8.30 -2.55
C THR A 39 -9.44 -6.93 -2.59
N ALA A 40 -8.27 -6.80 -3.19
CA ALA A 40 -7.51 -5.55 -3.25
C ALA A 40 -8.25 -4.46 -4.05
N MET A 41 -8.73 -4.81 -5.25
CA MET A 41 -9.52 -3.86 -6.06
C MET A 41 -10.88 -3.57 -5.44
N GLY A 42 -11.50 -4.56 -4.80
CA GLY A 42 -12.75 -4.37 -4.06
C GLY A 42 -12.58 -3.37 -2.90
N LEU A 43 -11.51 -3.51 -2.11
CA LEU A 43 -11.16 -2.54 -1.06
C LEU A 43 -10.89 -1.15 -1.65
N PHE A 44 -10.16 -1.07 -2.76
CA PHE A 44 -9.87 0.21 -3.41
C PHE A 44 -11.15 0.90 -3.90
N VAL A 45 -12.05 0.17 -4.59
CA VAL A 45 -13.32 0.71 -5.09
C VAL A 45 -14.24 1.09 -3.94
N ALA A 46 -14.37 0.23 -2.92
CA ALA A 46 -15.19 0.51 -1.74
C ALA A 46 -14.68 1.73 -0.96
N GLY A 47 -13.35 1.83 -0.75
CA GLY A 47 -12.73 3.00 -0.13
C GLY A 47 -12.93 4.27 -0.96
N THR A 48 -12.79 4.18 -2.29
CA THR A 48 -13.02 5.32 -3.18
C THR A 48 -14.48 5.77 -3.17
N LEU A 49 -15.43 4.84 -3.17
CA LEU A 49 -16.86 5.13 -3.06
C LEU A 49 -17.20 5.79 -1.72
N LEU A 50 -16.66 5.25 -0.63
CA LEU A 50 -16.84 5.81 0.71
C LEU A 50 -16.25 7.22 0.80
N ALA A 51 -15.08 7.47 0.18
CA ALA A 51 -14.46 8.78 0.12
C ALA A 51 -15.31 9.79 -0.68
N ALA A 52 -15.87 9.38 -1.82
CA ALA A 52 -16.77 10.21 -2.63
C ALA A 52 -18.04 10.61 -1.87
N ALA A 53 -18.58 9.70 -1.06
CA ALA A 53 -19.80 9.90 -0.25
C ALA A 53 -19.51 10.47 1.16
N ALA A 54 -18.27 10.70 1.55
CA ALA A 54 -17.90 11.06 2.91
C ALA A 54 -18.55 12.37 3.37
N PRO A 55 -19.34 12.37 4.47
CA PRO A 55 -19.96 13.58 5.01
C PRO A 55 -18.96 14.48 5.74
N GLY A 56 -17.85 13.91 6.25
CA GLY A 56 -16.85 14.63 7.04
C GLY A 56 -15.49 13.96 7.01
N PHE A 57 -14.56 14.57 7.77
CA PHE A 57 -13.15 14.16 7.80
C PHE A 57 -12.94 12.72 8.29
N GLU A 58 -13.62 12.29 9.33
CA GLU A 58 -13.44 10.97 9.94
C GLU A 58 -13.78 9.84 8.97
N VAL A 59 -14.93 9.99 8.27
CA VAL A 59 -15.35 9.00 7.27
C VAL A 59 -14.40 9.00 6.09
N LEU A 60 -13.90 10.18 5.69
CA LEU A 60 -12.89 10.30 4.62
C LEU A 60 -11.58 9.65 5.04
N LEU A 61 -11.14 9.82 6.29
CA LEU A 61 -9.95 9.19 6.82
C LEU A 61 -10.07 7.65 6.78
N LEU A 62 -11.20 7.11 7.26
CA LEU A 62 -11.48 5.68 7.18
C LEU A 62 -11.50 5.18 5.75
N ALA A 63 -12.12 5.93 4.85
CA ALA A 63 -12.15 5.62 3.43
C ALA A 63 -10.73 5.53 2.81
N ARG A 64 -9.83 6.44 3.21
CA ARG A 64 -8.43 6.45 2.79
C ARG A 64 -7.66 5.24 3.32
N VAL A 65 -7.91 4.80 4.54
CA VAL A 65 -7.30 3.57 5.11
C VAL A 65 -7.75 2.34 4.33
N ILE A 66 -9.05 2.22 4.05
CA ILE A 66 -9.59 1.10 3.24
C ILE A 66 -8.99 1.12 1.83
N GLN A 67 -8.98 2.28 1.17
CA GLN A 67 -8.42 2.47 -0.16
C GLN A 67 -6.92 2.13 -0.21
N ALA A 68 -6.14 2.60 0.77
CA ALA A 68 -4.71 2.34 0.88
C ALA A 68 -4.39 0.85 1.08
N SER A 69 -5.22 0.14 1.84
CA SER A 69 -5.08 -1.31 2.05
C SER A 69 -5.20 -2.07 0.72
N GLY A 70 -6.14 -1.69 -0.13
CA GLY A 70 -6.26 -2.24 -1.48
C GLY A 70 -5.05 -1.90 -2.36
N THR A 71 -4.64 -0.64 -2.38
CA THR A 71 -3.49 -0.16 -3.17
C THR A 71 -2.19 -0.87 -2.80
N ALA A 72 -1.95 -1.08 -1.50
CA ALA A 72 -0.74 -1.71 -0.98
C ALA A 72 -0.56 -3.16 -1.46
N ILE A 73 -1.66 -3.87 -1.72
CA ILE A 73 -1.64 -5.25 -2.24
C ILE A 73 -1.41 -5.26 -3.76
N MET A 74 -1.93 -4.26 -4.48
CA MET A 74 -1.96 -4.27 -5.95
C MET A 74 -0.58 -4.22 -6.59
N LEU A 75 0.35 -3.41 -6.07
CA LEU A 75 1.67 -3.25 -6.68
C LEU A 75 2.53 -4.51 -6.57
N PRO A 76 2.71 -5.14 -5.40
CA PRO A 76 3.40 -6.43 -5.29
C PRO A 76 2.70 -7.54 -6.09
N LEU A 77 1.35 -7.56 -6.11
CA LEU A 77 0.58 -8.52 -6.89
C LEU A 77 0.87 -8.38 -8.39
N LEU A 78 0.92 -7.15 -8.92
CA LEU A 78 1.24 -6.87 -10.32
C LEU A 78 2.65 -7.37 -10.66
N ILE A 79 3.65 -7.01 -9.86
CA ILE A 79 5.04 -7.40 -10.08
C ILE A 79 5.18 -8.92 -10.08
N THR A 80 4.61 -9.59 -9.08
CA THR A 80 4.67 -11.05 -8.96
C THR A 80 3.98 -11.73 -10.14
N THR A 81 2.80 -11.26 -10.53
CA THR A 81 2.04 -11.82 -11.66
C THR A 81 2.83 -11.69 -12.97
N VAL A 82 3.49 -10.55 -13.22
CA VAL A 82 4.32 -10.37 -14.40
C VAL A 82 5.54 -11.27 -14.34
N MET A 83 6.18 -11.42 -13.17
CA MET A 83 7.33 -12.31 -13.01
C MET A 83 6.99 -13.79 -13.23
N GLU A 84 5.75 -14.20 -12.93
CA GLU A 84 5.28 -15.57 -13.13
C GLU A 84 4.83 -15.84 -14.57
N LEU A 85 4.18 -14.88 -15.21
CA LEU A 85 3.59 -15.06 -16.56
C LEU A 85 4.55 -14.78 -17.71
N GLU A 86 5.48 -13.81 -17.53
CA GLU A 86 6.35 -13.39 -18.63
C GLU A 86 7.62 -14.25 -18.74
N PRO A 87 7.96 -14.71 -19.95
CA PRO A 87 9.25 -15.34 -20.21
C PRO A 87 10.43 -14.42 -19.84
N ALA A 88 11.55 -15.01 -19.42
CA ALA A 88 12.73 -14.26 -19.01
C ALA A 88 13.21 -13.24 -20.08
N ALA A 89 13.09 -13.59 -21.37
CA ALA A 89 13.50 -12.75 -22.49
C ALA A 89 12.69 -11.45 -22.64
N THR A 90 11.41 -11.44 -22.26
CA THR A 90 10.50 -10.29 -22.41
C THR A 90 10.20 -9.56 -21.10
N ARG A 91 10.57 -10.17 -19.98
CA ARG A 91 10.30 -9.67 -18.61
C ARG A 91 10.81 -8.26 -18.38
N GLY A 92 12.05 -7.96 -18.80
CA GLY A 92 12.65 -6.64 -18.67
C GLY A 92 11.87 -5.55 -19.42
N ARG A 93 11.41 -5.85 -20.64
CA ARG A 93 10.59 -4.91 -21.43
C ARG A 93 9.24 -4.64 -20.76
N ARG A 94 8.58 -5.67 -20.24
CA ARG A 94 7.29 -5.51 -19.52
C ARG A 94 7.46 -4.70 -18.24
N MET A 95 8.50 -4.98 -17.45
CA MET A 95 8.82 -4.21 -16.26
C MET A 95 9.13 -2.75 -16.57
N GLY A 96 9.87 -2.48 -17.66
CA GLY A 96 10.12 -1.12 -18.13
C GLY A 96 8.83 -0.36 -18.46
N MET A 97 7.87 -1.00 -19.16
CA MET A 97 6.56 -0.38 -19.44
C MET A 97 5.79 -0.07 -18.16
N ILE A 98 5.77 -0.99 -17.18
CA ILE A 98 5.12 -0.77 -15.89
C ILE A 98 5.77 0.41 -15.16
N SER A 99 7.10 0.48 -15.13
CA SER A 99 7.83 1.58 -14.50
C SER A 99 7.49 2.94 -15.11
N VAL A 100 7.38 3.01 -16.45
CA VAL A 100 6.94 4.24 -17.13
C VAL A 100 5.55 4.67 -16.68
N VAL A 101 4.58 3.74 -16.64
CA VAL A 101 3.21 4.06 -16.20
C VAL A 101 3.19 4.54 -14.75
N ILE A 102 3.92 3.86 -13.85
CA ILE A 102 4.02 4.24 -12.43
C ILE A 102 4.65 5.63 -12.27
N SER A 103 5.63 5.99 -13.08
CA SER A 103 6.32 7.29 -13.00
C SER A 103 5.48 8.44 -13.57
N VAL A 104 4.68 8.17 -14.59
CA VAL A 104 3.83 9.19 -15.26
C VAL A 104 2.65 9.58 -14.37
N ALA A 105 2.08 8.65 -13.62
CA ALA A 105 0.90 8.92 -12.80
C ALA A 105 1.09 10.04 -11.77
N PRO A 106 2.18 10.08 -10.96
CA PRO A 106 2.45 11.20 -10.06
C PRO A 106 2.73 12.53 -10.75
N ALA A 107 3.24 12.52 -11.98
CA ALA A 107 3.49 13.75 -12.74
C ALA A 107 2.20 14.39 -13.24
N ILE A 108 1.23 13.59 -13.67
CA ILE A 108 -0.06 14.07 -14.19
C ILE A 108 -1.07 14.33 -13.06
N GLY A 109 -0.97 13.58 -11.96
CA GLY A 109 -1.92 13.63 -10.84
C GLY A 109 -2.19 15.03 -10.30
N PRO A 110 -1.18 15.83 -9.90
CA PRO A 110 -1.37 17.18 -9.39
C PRO A 110 -2.06 18.12 -10.39
N THR A 111 -1.74 18.00 -11.68
CA THR A 111 -2.34 18.82 -12.73
C THR A 111 -3.83 18.52 -12.88
N ILE A 112 -4.21 17.24 -12.97
CA ILE A 112 -5.62 16.83 -13.08
C ILE A 112 -6.39 17.19 -11.80
N SER A 113 -5.82 16.91 -10.63
CA SER A 113 -6.47 17.24 -9.36
C SER A 113 -6.61 18.75 -9.16
N GLY A 114 -5.60 19.54 -9.52
CA GLY A 114 -5.70 21.00 -9.52
C GLY A 114 -6.83 21.50 -10.41
N LEU A 115 -6.93 21.01 -11.64
CA LEU A 115 -7.99 21.39 -12.57
C LEU A 115 -9.39 21.03 -12.03
N ILE A 116 -9.56 19.85 -11.44
CA ILE A 116 -10.84 19.47 -10.84
C ILE A 116 -11.18 20.39 -9.66
N LEU A 117 -10.23 20.73 -8.81
CA LEU A 117 -10.46 21.56 -7.63
C LEU A 117 -10.76 23.02 -7.94
N THR A 118 -10.41 23.53 -9.14
CA THR A 118 -10.79 24.89 -9.57
C THR A 118 -12.27 25.04 -9.89
N THR A 119 -12.92 23.94 -10.33
CA THR A 119 -14.32 23.99 -10.82
C THR A 119 -15.28 23.17 -9.99
N PHE A 120 -14.79 22.12 -9.30
CA PHE A 120 -15.60 21.17 -8.57
C PHE A 120 -15.14 21.03 -7.11
N SER A 121 -15.98 20.41 -6.28
CA SER A 121 -15.60 20.09 -4.90
C SER A 121 -14.57 18.92 -4.86
N TRP A 122 -13.84 18.81 -3.76
CA TRP A 122 -12.86 17.74 -3.55
C TRP A 122 -13.42 16.31 -3.73
N ARG A 123 -14.72 16.13 -3.56
CA ARG A 123 -15.40 14.84 -3.78
C ARG A 123 -15.26 14.36 -5.21
N PHE A 124 -15.20 15.28 -6.16
CA PHE A 124 -15.07 14.95 -7.58
C PHE A 124 -13.73 14.28 -7.92
N LEU A 125 -12.69 14.45 -7.09
CA LEU A 125 -11.43 13.69 -7.24
C LEU A 125 -11.67 12.18 -7.13
N PHE A 126 -12.53 11.77 -6.19
CA PHE A 126 -12.87 10.36 -6.00
C PHE A 126 -13.90 9.88 -7.03
N ILE A 127 -14.90 10.71 -7.34
CA ILE A 127 -15.93 10.41 -8.32
C ILE A 127 -15.30 10.17 -9.70
N ALA A 128 -14.31 10.94 -10.10
CA ALA A 128 -13.62 10.80 -11.39
C ALA A 128 -12.84 9.47 -11.50
N VAL A 129 -12.34 8.95 -10.39
CA VAL A 129 -11.60 7.67 -10.33
C VAL A 129 -12.55 6.48 -10.34
N LEU A 130 -13.76 6.59 -9.79
CA LEU A 130 -14.72 5.49 -9.61
C LEU A 130 -15.05 4.73 -10.91
N PRO A 131 -15.39 5.38 -12.03
CA PRO A 131 -15.75 4.65 -13.27
C PRO A 131 -14.57 3.83 -13.80
N ILE A 132 -13.34 4.37 -13.72
CA ILE A 132 -12.12 3.69 -14.16
C ILE A 132 -11.85 2.50 -13.23
N ALA A 133 -11.85 2.73 -11.92
CA ALA A 133 -11.61 1.69 -10.93
C ALA A 133 -12.68 0.58 -10.98
N GLY A 134 -13.96 0.95 -11.15
CA GLY A 134 -15.05 0.01 -11.31
C GLY A 134 -14.95 -0.83 -12.59
N ALA A 135 -14.59 -0.22 -13.72
CA ALA A 135 -14.37 -0.93 -14.97
C ALA A 135 -13.19 -1.91 -14.87
N VAL A 136 -12.07 -1.47 -14.28
CA VAL A 136 -10.88 -2.33 -14.05
C VAL A 136 -11.24 -3.47 -13.09
N TYR A 137 -11.96 -3.18 -12.01
CA TYR A 137 -12.43 -4.20 -11.08
C TYR A 137 -13.28 -5.25 -11.77
N TRP A 138 -14.27 -4.83 -12.55
CA TRP A 138 -15.18 -5.73 -13.25
C TRP A 138 -14.46 -6.55 -14.31
N LEU A 139 -13.66 -5.92 -15.18
CA LEU A 139 -12.88 -6.63 -16.20
C LEU A 139 -11.93 -7.65 -15.58
N GLY A 140 -11.28 -7.29 -14.48
CA GLY A 140 -10.38 -8.18 -13.77
C GLY A 140 -11.11 -9.37 -13.13
N THR A 141 -12.29 -9.16 -12.54
CA THR A 141 -13.10 -10.27 -11.98
C THR A 141 -13.50 -11.28 -13.05
N LEU A 142 -13.74 -10.83 -14.28
CA LEU A 142 -14.13 -11.68 -15.40
C LEU A 142 -12.94 -12.40 -16.05
N ARG A 143 -11.78 -11.71 -16.16
CA ARG A 143 -10.66 -12.19 -17.00
C ARG A 143 -9.46 -12.70 -16.21
N MET A 144 -9.32 -12.31 -14.93
CA MET A 144 -8.15 -12.71 -14.18
C MET A 144 -8.20 -14.18 -13.80
N GLN A 145 -7.15 -14.90 -14.18
CA GLN A 145 -6.95 -16.30 -13.84
C GLN A 145 -6.03 -16.44 -12.63
N THR A 146 -6.15 -17.53 -11.91
CA THR A 146 -5.22 -17.87 -10.84
C THR A 146 -3.94 -18.43 -11.45
N VAL A 147 -2.81 -17.77 -11.18
CA VAL A 147 -1.51 -18.15 -11.73
C VAL A 147 -0.70 -18.95 -10.71
N ASN A 148 -0.83 -18.59 -9.42
CA ASN A 148 -0.09 -19.23 -8.34
C ASN A 148 -0.85 -20.39 -7.73
N VAL A 149 -0.10 -21.35 -7.16
CA VAL A 149 -0.63 -22.41 -6.29
C VAL A 149 -0.44 -21.98 -4.84
N PRO A 150 -1.52 -21.70 -4.09
CA PRO A 150 -1.42 -21.28 -2.70
C PRO A 150 -0.70 -22.33 -1.86
N ARG A 151 0.26 -21.91 -1.06
CA ARG A 151 0.94 -22.76 -0.08
C ARG A 151 0.40 -22.45 1.32
N LYS A 152 0.23 -23.48 2.15
CA LYS A 152 -0.13 -23.30 3.56
C LYS A 152 1.10 -22.81 4.35
N ALA A 153 1.53 -21.58 4.09
CA ALA A 153 2.55 -20.95 4.91
C ALA A 153 1.98 -20.65 6.30
N PRO A 154 2.66 -21.02 7.38
CA PRO A 154 2.22 -20.69 8.73
C PRO A 154 2.29 -19.18 8.95
N ILE A 155 1.21 -18.61 9.50
CA ILE A 155 1.11 -17.18 9.78
C ILE A 155 1.98 -16.83 10.98
N ASP A 156 2.92 -15.92 10.84
CA ASP A 156 3.53 -15.26 11.98
C ASP A 156 2.75 -14.00 12.35
N LEU A 157 1.74 -14.20 13.22
CA LEU A 157 0.88 -13.12 13.71
C LEU A 157 1.64 -12.02 14.46
N LEU A 158 2.83 -12.31 15.01
CA LEU A 158 3.64 -11.30 15.70
C LEU A 158 4.44 -10.38 14.75
N SER A 159 4.73 -10.85 13.55
CA SER A 159 5.41 -10.00 12.57
C SER A 159 4.53 -8.85 12.05
N ILE A 160 3.19 -9.02 12.04
CA ILE A 160 2.26 -7.98 11.59
C ILE A 160 2.30 -6.74 12.49
N PRO A 161 2.12 -6.82 13.82
CA PRO A 161 2.26 -5.65 14.68
C PRO A 161 3.69 -5.08 14.70
N LEU A 162 4.72 -5.90 14.53
CA LEU A 162 6.09 -5.40 14.43
C LEU A 162 6.33 -4.58 13.16
N THR A 163 5.76 -4.99 12.02
CA THR A 163 5.80 -4.18 10.79
C THR A 163 5.00 -2.89 10.96
N ALA A 164 3.84 -2.96 11.61
CA ALA A 164 3.01 -1.79 11.88
C ALA A 164 3.73 -0.78 12.77
N LEU A 165 4.32 -1.22 13.87
CA LEU A 165 5.10 -0.35 14.77
C LEU A 165 6.39 0.15 14.10
N GLY A 166 7.09 -0.71 13.37
CA GLY A 166 8.34 -0.38 12.71
C GLY A 166 8.14 0.63 11.58
N PHE A 167 7.48 0.22 10.51
CA PHE A 167 7.28 1.09 9.35
C PHE A 167 6.31 2.22 9.65
N GLY A 168 5.26 1.98 10.44
CA GLY A 168 4.33 2.99 10.89
C GLY A 168 4.99 4.06 11.73
N GLY A 169 5.83 3.67 12.70
CA GLY A 169 6.59 4.59 13.54
C GLY A 169 7.59 5.43 12.73
N LEU A 170 8.27 4.83 11.74
CA LEU A 170 9.17 5.57 10.84
C LEU A 170 8.42 6.60 10.00
N VAL A 171 7.34 6.20 9.31
CA VAL A 171 6.57 7.10 8.45
C VAL A 171 5.94 8.23 9.28
N TYR A 172 5.33 7.90 10.42
CA TYR A 172 4.76 8.89 11.31
C TYR A 172 5.81 9.84 11.88
N GLY A 173 6.93 9.30 12.36
CA GLY A 173 8.01 10.12 12.90
C GLY A 173 8.62 11.07 11.86
N LEU A 174 8.86 10.59 10.63
CA LEU A 174 9.35 11.42 9.53
C LEU A 174 8.35 12.50 9.11
N SER A 175 7.05 12.17 9.03
CA SER A 175 6.03 13.16 8.70
C SER A 175 5.93 14.27 9.76
N ARG A 176 6.10 13.92 11.04
CA ARG A 176 6.08 14.89 12.14
C ARG A 176 7.31 15.78 12.22
N ILE A 177 8.48 15.30 11.81
CA ILE A 177 9.69 16.16 11.74
C ILE A 177 9.50 17.31 10.75
N GLY A 178 8.82 17.05 9.62
CA GLY A 178 8.50 18.08 8.63
C GLY A 178 7.55 19.17 9.15
N GLU A 179 6.73 18.85 10.18
CA GLU A 179 5.76 19.77 10.78
C GLU A 179 6.31 20.51 12.00
N SER A 180 7.34 20.00 12.68
CA SER A 180 7.69 20.36 14.05
C SER A 180 8.83 21.38 14.12
N ALA A 181 8.69 22.55 13.49
CA ALA A 181 9.65 23.63 13.75
C ALA A 181 9.57 24.20 15.18
N GLU A 182 8.43 24.08 15.89
CA GLU A 182 8.26 24.79 17.18
C GLU A 182 7.80 24.00 18.42
N ASN A 183 7.04 22.89 18.32
CA ASN A 183 6.47 22.27 19.54
C ASN A 183 6.37 20.73 19.57
N GLY A 184 6.99 19.99 18.68
CA GLY A 184 6.75 18.55 18.57
C GLY A 184 8.00 17.66 18.34
N ALA A 185 9.21 18.21 18.43
CA ALA A 185 10.44 17.47 18.12
C ALA A 185 10.60 16.20 18.98
N ALA A 186 10.31 16.26 20.26
CA ALA A 186 10.48 15.11 21.16
C ALA A 186 9.55 13.94 20.79
N SER A 187 8.29 14.21 20.42
CA SER A 187 7.33 13.17 20.01
C SER A 187 7.69 12.54 18.66
N ALA A 188 8.22 13.34 17.72
CA ALA A 188 8.70 12.87 16.43
C ALA A 188 9.92 11.94 16.57
N TRP A 189 10.90 12.35 17.41
CA TRP A 189 12.06 11.52 17.71
C TRP A 189 11.72 10.24 18.47
N ALA A 190 10.75 10.31 19.41
CA ALA A 190 10.23 9.12 20.09
C ALA A 190 9.58 8.14 19.11
N ALA A 191 8.74 8.64 18.18
CA ALA A 191 8.12 7.82 17.15
C ALA A 191 9.16 7.18 16.20
N LEU A 192 10.20 7.93 15.81
CA LEU A 192 11.32 7.39 15.04
C LEU A 192 12.08 6.31 15.82
N GLY A 193 12.35 6.53 17.10
CA GLY A 193 12.99 5.53 17.95
C GLY A 193 12.19 4.23 18.04
N VAL A 194 10.88 4.33 18.25
CA VAL A 194 9.96 3.18 18.22
C VAL A 194 9.95 2.52 16.84
N GLY A 195 9.95 3.31 15.77
CA GLY A 195 10.01 2.82 14.40
C GLY A 195 11.29 2.03 14.12
N VAL A 196 12.46 2.60 14.45
CA VAL A 196 13.75 1.92 14.27
C VAL A 196 13.82 0.64 15.11
N ALA A 197 13.41 0.68 16.38
CA ALA A 197 13.37 -0.49 17.25
C ALA A 197 12.41 -1.57 16.71
N GLY A 198 11.23 -1.16 16.22
CA GLY A 198 10.25 -2.06 15.60
C GLY A 198 10.79 -2.75 14.35
N VAL A 199 11.45 -2.00 13.45
CA VAL A 199 12.10 -2.59 12.27
C VAL A 199 13.24 -3.52 12.66
N ALA A 200 14.08 -3.13 13.62
CA ALA A 200 15.19 -3.97 14.08
C ALA A 200 14.68 -5.29 14.68
N LEU A 201 13.63 -5.23 15.53
CA LEU A 201 12.98 -6.42 16.10
C LEU A 201 12.31 -7.28 15.02
N PHE A 202 11.68 -6.64 14.04
CA PHE A 202 11.10 -7.35 12.89
C PHE A 202 12.19 -8.07 12.10
N MET A 203 13.29 -7.40 11.74
CA MET A 203 14.39 -8.02 11.00
C MET A 203 15.04 -9.16 11.81
N TRP A 204 15.27 -8.95 13.10
CA TRP A 204 15.79 -10.00 13.98
C TRP A 204 14.86 -11.21 14.02
N ARG A 205 13.55 -10.98 14.15
CA ARG A 205 12.55 -12.05 14.14
C ARG A 205 12.53 -12.78 12.78
N GLN A 206 12.63 -12.05 11.66
CA GLN A 206 12.68 -12.67 10.33
C GLN A 206 13.92 -13.58 10.19
N THR A 207 15.08 -13.20 10.71
CA THR A 207 16.29 -14.06 10.68
C THR A 207 16.11 -15.36 11.46
N ILE A 208 15.38 -15.33 12.57
CA ILE A 208 15.04 -16.52 13.35
C ILE A 208 14.04 -17.40 12.57
N LEU A 209 13.00 -16.80 12.00
CA LEU A 209 11.94 -17.51 11.28
C LEU A 209 12.43 -18.09 9.94
N GLN A 210 13.48 -17.54 9.33
CA GLN A 210 14.11 -18.10 8.14
C GLN A 210 14.68 -19.50 8.37
N ARG A 211 15.13 -19.81 9.59
CA ARG A 211 15.64 -21.15 9.94
C ARG A 211 14.55 -22.22 9.91
N SER A 212 13.28 -21.83 10.00
CA SER A 212 12.11 -22.71 10.00
C SER A 212 11.21 -22.53 8.74
N ASP A 213 11.68 -21.82 7.70
CA ASP A 213 10.93 -21.47 6.48
C ASP A 213 9.56 -20.82 6.75
N ARG A 214 9.47 -20.04 7.85
CA ARG A 214 8.27 -19.32 8.29
C ARG A 214 8.39 -17.80 8.15
N ALA A 215 9.50 -17.33 7.59
CA ALA A 215 9.75 -15.90 7.45
C ALA A 215 8.78 -15.25 6.45
N LEU A 216 8.26 -14.06 6.79
CA LEU A 216 7.48 -13.22 5.88
C LEU A 216 8.35 -12.63 4.77
N LEU A 217 9.62 -12.37 5.07
CA LEU A 217 10.60 -11.80 4.18
C LEU A 217 11.86 -12.65 4.18
N ASP A 218 12.24 -13.17 3.02
CA ASP A 218 13.47 -13.95 2.89
C ASP A 218 14.68 -13.00 2.71
N LEU A 219 15.42 -12.78 3.80
CA LEU A 219 16.61 -11.93 3.81
C LEU A 219 17.85 -12.63 3.21
N ARG A 220 17.76 -13.92 2.85
CA ARG A 220 18.86 -14.64 2.21
C ARG A 220 19.21 -14.05 0.84
N THR A 221 18.23 -13.42 0.19
CA THR A 221 18.40 -12.75 -1.10
C THR A 221 19.41 -11.59 -1.06
N PHE A 222 19.68 -11.02 0.13
CA PHE A 222 20.67 -9.94 0.31
C PHE A 222 22.08 -10.45 0.64
N ARG A 223 22.28 -11.77 0.69
CA ARG A 223 23.57 -12.39 1.07
C ARG A 223 24.34 -12.97 -0.11
N THR A 224 23.84 -12.82 -1.34
CA THR A 224 24.53 -13.24 -2.59
C THR A 224 25.25 -12.08 -3.25
#